data_0ecd82282cc6ba6292cfcfb33634b8e1
#
_entry.id   0ecd82282cc6ba6292cfcfb33634b8e1
#
_cell.length_a   1.000
_cell.length_b   1.000
_cell.length_c   1.000
_cell.angle_alpha   90.00
_cell.angle_beta   90.00
_cell.angle_gamma   90.00
#
_symmetry.space_group_name_H-M   'P 1'
#
loop_
_entity.id
_entity.type
_entity.pdbx_description
1 polymer ?
#
loop_
_entity_poly.entity_id
_entity_poly.type
_entity_poly.pdbx_seq_one_letter_code
_entity_poly.pdbx_strand_id
1 'polypeptide(L)'
;MSDKMDQKEIGKTTKDELALDVAHRESHLEATPQRPEVDHSKLYVWIADSGNDRIQKFDGNGKFLYQFGSSGGTRPPYVPGEFKTPSGVTVDAEGNIWVADSGCHRVQKFDDEGDFLLEFGTEGWGQDKFYFPENIIAESMGTILVVDTSNHSIKRYDDDGEFLLGFGYPGNFDGFLKFPTGIALDKEGNIYVTDRDNQRIQIFNEDGQYVSKFGEYGFEEGRLNFPNGIAVQNDGTLVVAEKSQNRLQVFDRDGHLKEVLGEMGKRDGQFNCPTSLALDPYGYLFVVDTINQRIQKFDPELNFVAKWGVIGKEPGQFKDPAGIGLSWEPDWAPTEG
;
A
#
# COMPACT_ATOMS: atom_id res chain seq x y z
N MET A 1 -3.06 83.41 19.93
CA MET A 1 -2.80 83.10 18.51
C MET A 1 -3.10 81.63 18.35
N SER A 2 -4.17 81.43 17.65
CA SER A 2 -4.83 80.18 17.29
C SER A 2 -4.01 79.44 16.24
N ASP A 3 -4.01 78.14 16.31
CA ASP A 3 -4.00 77.37 15.08
C ASP A 3 -4.82 76.08 15.27
N LYS A 4 -5.89 76.04 14.47
CA LYS A 4 -6.75 74.91 14.28
C LYS A 4 -6.09 73.98 13.26
N MET A 5 -5.85 72.74 13.61
CA MET A 5 -5.55 71.72 12.62
C MET A 5 -6.78 70.90 12.31
N ASP A 6 -7.11 70.87 11.02
CA ASP A 6 -8.23 70.17 10.36
C ASP A 6 -8.17 68.66 10.61
N GLN A 7 -9.31 68.13 11.02
CA GLN A 7 -9.60 66.69 10.91
C GLN A 7 -10.05 66.38 9.49
N LYS A 8 -9.19 65.69 8.74
CA LYS A 8 -9.54 65.18 7.42
C LYS A 8 -10.24 63.82 7.56
N GLU A 9 -11.33 63.76 6.86
CA GLU A 9 -12.27 62.65 6.68
C GLU A 9 -11.64 61.24 6.67
N ILE A 10 -12.11 60.38 7.58
CA ILE A 10 -12.00 58.93 7.43
C ILE A 10 -13.17 58.52 6.54
N GLY A 11 -12.84 58.09 5.31
CA GLY A 11 -13.82 57.70 4.29
C GLY A 11 -14.71 56.55 4.80
N LYS A 12 -15.99 56.78 4.72
CA LYS A 12 -17.03 55.76 4.90
C LYS A 12 -17.00 54.86 3.66
N THR A 13 -16.42 53.68 3.80
CA THR A 13 -16.65 52.60 2.84
C THR A 13 -18.13 52.25 2.88
N THR A 14 -18.83 52.45 1.78
CA THR A 14 -20.27 52.18 1.71
C THR A 14 -20.53 50.67 1.75
N LYS A 15 -21.68 50.28 2.34
CA LYS A 15 -22.14 48.90 2.37
C LYS A 15 -22.14 48.20 1.00
N ASP A 16 -22.27 49.02 -0.07
CA ASP A 16 -22.31 48.53 -1.44
C ASP A 16 -20.91 48.13 -1.97
N GLU A 17 -19.83 48.80 -1.54
CA GLU A 17 -18.46 48.40 -1.90
C GLU A 17 -18.02 47.10 -1.20
N LEU A 18 -18.45 46.90 0.07
CA LEU A 18 -18.24 45.64 0.74
C LEU A 18 -19.03 44.47 0.11
N ALA A 19 -20.25 44.75 -0.36
CA ALA A 19 -21.08 43.76 -1.04
C ALA A 19 -20.51 43.36 -2.42
N LEU A 20 -19.94 44.33 -3.17
CA LEU A 20 -19.26 44.01 -4.43
C LEU A 20 -17.96 43.19 -4.23
N ASP A 21 -17.20 43.46 -3.16
CA ASP A 21 -15.96 42.73 -2.86
C ASP A 21 -16.24 41.27 -2.39
N VAL A 22 -17.34 41.06 -1.66
CA VAL A 22 -17.80 39.72 -1.28
C VAL A 22 -18.33 38.95 -2.52
N ALA A 23 -19.12 39.59 -3.37
CA ALA A 23 -19.63 38.97 -4.60
C ALA A 23 -18.49 38.65 -5.60
N HIS A 24 -17.42 39.48 -5.66
CA HIS A 24 -16.25 39.21 -6.48
C HIS A 24 -15.38 38.05 -5.91
N ARG A 25 -15.33 37.89 -4.59
CA ARG A 25 -14.66 36.76 -3.95
C ARG A 25 -15.42 35.44 -4.10
N GLU A 26 -16.76 35.50 -4.10
CA GLU A 26 -17.59 34.30 -4.33
C GLU A 26 -17.59 33.84 -5.81
N SER A 27 -17.37 34.77 -6.78
CA SER A 27 -17.30 34.43 -8.20
C SER A 27 -15.95 33.85 -8.65
N HIS A 28 -14.92 33.84 -7.78
CA HIS A 28 -13.62 33.22 -8.00
C HIS A 28 -13.37 31.97 -7.16
N LEU A 29 -14.40 31.42 -6.48
CA LEU A 29 -14.38 30.04 -6.08
C LEU A 29 -14.48 29.20 -7.37
N GLU A 30 -13.35 28.93 -8.01
CA GLU A 30 -13.25 27.88 -9.01
C GLU A 30 -13.91 26.67 -8.39
N ALA A 31 -14.97 26.18 -9.03
CA ALA A 31 -15.60 24.94 -8.62
C ALA A 31 -14.48 23.89 -8.59
N THR A 32 -14.18 23.37 -7.42
CA THR A 32 -13.25 22.24 -7.30
C THR A 32 -13.68 21.23 -8.36
N PRO A 33 -12.82 20.81 -9.29
CA PRO A 33 -13.21 19.87 -10.33
C PRO A 33 -13.83 18.66 -9.61
N GLN A 34 -15.10 18.39 -9.91
CA GLN A 34 -15.76 17.22 -9.35
C GLN A 34 -14.97 16.02 -9.83
N ARG A 35 -14.37 15.27 -8.90
CA ARG A 35 -13.73 14.02 -9.23
C ARG A 35 -14.75 13.10 -9.90
N PRO A 36 -14.34 12.34 -10.92
CA PRO A 36 -15.23 11.35 -11.51
C PRO A 36 -15.73 10.39 -10.41
N GLU A 37 -17.00 10.08 -10.44
CA GLU A 37 -17.59 9.06 -9.56
C GLU A 37 -16.97 7.72 -9.92
N VAL A 38 -16.18 7.14 -9.01
CA VAL A 38 -15.47 5.88 -9.23
C VAL A 38 -16.40 4.72 -8.88
N ASP A 39 -16.71 3.88 -9.85
CA ASP A 39 -17.47 2.65 -9.59
C ASP A 39 -16.56 1.55 -9.00
N HIS A 40 -16.40 1.58 -7.68
CA HIS A 40 -15.61 0.59 -6.96
C HIS A 40 -16.21 -0.82 -6.95
N SER A 41 -17.40 -1.04 -7.52
CA SER A 41 -17.88 -2.40 -7.76
C SER A 41 -17.07 -3.13 -8.84
N LYS A 42 -16.31 -2.39 -9.65
CA LYS A 42 -15.41 -2.86 -10.69
C LYS A 42 -13.95 -3.00 -10.25
N LEU A 43 -13.63 -2.51 -9.07
CA LEU A 43 -12.33 -2.72 -8.44
C LEU A 43 -12.36 -4.04 -7.66
N TYR A 44 -11.38 -4.87 -7.85
CA TYR A 44 -11.17 -6.08 -7.07
C TYR A 44 -10.08 -5.89 -6.04
N VAL A 45 -10.38 -6.33 -4.82
CA VAL A 45 -9.46 -6.28 -3.66
C VAL A 45 -9.14 -7.72 -3.26
N TRP A 46 -7.89 -8.09 -3.40
CA TRP A 46 -7.37 -9.41 -3.08
C TRP A 46 -6.64 -9.37 -1.75
N ILE A 47 -7.01 -10.28 -0.84
CA ILE A 47 -6.48 -10.32 0.52
C ILE A 47 -5.84 -11.67 0.80
N ALA A 48 -4.58 -11.66 1.22
CA ALA A 48 -3.93 -12.82 1.82
C ALA A 48 -4.45 -13.00 3.25
N ASP A 49 -5.36 -13.94 3.44
CA ASP A 49 -5.95 -14.32 4.74
C ASP A 49 -5.06 -15.37 5.40
N SER A 50 -3.89 -14.91 5.89
CA SER A 50 -2.73 -15.70 6.24
C SER A 50 -3.00 -16.79 7.28
N GLY A 51 -3.78 -16.48 8.31
CA GLY A 51 -4.09 -17.43 9.36
C GLY A 51 -5.15 -18.47 8.96
N ASN A 52 -5.80 -18.31 7.80
CA ASN A 52 -6.71 -19.27 7.20
C ASN A 52 -6.10 -19.97 5.97
N ASP A 53 -4.84 -19.67 5.63
CA ASP A 53 -4.10 -20.28 4.52
C ASP A 53 -4.86 -20.18 3.19
N ARG A 54 -5.39 -18.97 2.85
CA ARG A 54 -6.19 -18.72 1.64
C ARG A 54 -6.05 -17.32 1.10
N ILE A 55 -6.51 -17.10 -0.14
CA ILE A 55 -6.70 -15.77 -0.74
C ILE A 55 -8.20 -15.51 -0.88
N GLN A 56 -8.64 -14.31 -0.55
CA GLN A 56 -10.03 -13.87 -0.72
C GLN A 56 -10.12 -12.67 -1.66
N LYS A 57 -11.12 -12.67 -2.55
CA LYS A 57 -11.47 -11.60 -3.48
C LYS A 57 -12.73 -10.87 -3.03
N PHE A 58 -12.67 -9.55 -3.01
CA PHE A 58 -13.79 -8.66 -2.72
C PHE A 58 -13.94 -7.64 -3.85
N ASP A 59 -15.12 -7.02 -3.98
CA ASP A 59 -15.18 -5.77 -4.71
C ASP A 59 -14.62 -4.60 -3.89
N GLY A 60 -14.38 -3.45 -4.50
CA GLY A 60 -13.84 -2.27 -3.82
C GLY A 60 -14.79 -1.61 -2.82
N ASN A 61 -16.00 -2.15 -2.64
CA ASN A 61 -16.96 -1.79 -1.60
C ASN A 61 -16.99 -2.80 -0.45
N GLY A 62 -16.15 -3.86 -0.53
CA GLY A 62 -16.01 -4.87 0.52
C GLY A 62 -16.99 -6.04 0.43
N LYS A 63 -17.72 -6.20 -0.68
CA LYS A 63 -18.54 -7.38 -0.90
C LYS A 63 -17.67 -8.57 -1.27
N PHE A 64 -17.78 -9.66 -0.51
CA PHE A 64 -17.11 -10.91 -0.82
C PHE A 64 -17.56 -11.45 -2.17
N LEU A 65 -16.62 -11.85 -3.01
CA LEU A 65 -16.87 -12.41 -4.34
C LEU A 65 -16.43 -13.86 -4.42
N TYR A 66 -15.19 -14.18 -4.00
CA TYR A 66 -14.59 -15.47 -4.23
C TYR A 66 -13.42 -15.73 -3.27
N GLN A 67 -13.01 -17.00 -3.14
CA GLN A 67 -11.79 -17.37 -2.43
C GLN A 67 -11.20 -18.66 -3.01
N PHE A 68 -9.89 -18.81 -2.89
CA PHE A 68 -9.18 -20.03 -3.24
C PHE A 68 -8.02 -20.30 -2.27
N GLY A 69 -7.48 -21.51 -2.37
CA GLY A 69 -6.44 -21.99 -1.50
C GLY A 69 -6.95 -22.75 -0.29
N SER A 70 -6.09 -23.57 0.25
CA SER A 70 -6.33 -24.40 1.43
C SER A 70 -5.05 -24.59 2.21
N SER A 71 -5.16 -25.01 3.47
CA SER A 71 -4.01 -25.20 4.35
C SER A 71 -3.10 -26.32 3.84
N GLY A 72 -1.88 -25.96 3.51
CA GLY A 72 -0.85 -26.84 3.01
C GLY A 72 -0.01 -27.52 4.09
N GLY A 73 0.83 -28.44 3.65
CA GLY A 73 1.82 -29.12 4.50
C GLY A 73 2.88 -28.14 5.04
N THR A 74 3.50 -28.51 6.15
CA THR A 74 4.59 -27.72 6.75
C THR A 74 5.98 -28.15 6.25
N ARG A 75 6.04 -29.10 5.33
CA ARG A 75 7.30 -29.66 4.76
C ARG A 75 7.08 -30.08 3.30
N PRO A 76 8.12 -29.93 2.45
CA PRO A 76 8.08 -30.44 1.09
C PRO A 76 7.83 -31.96 1.02
N PRO A 77 7.24 -32.45 -0.10
CA PRO A 77 6.78 -31.67 -1.24
C PRO A 77 5.50 -30.91 -0.93
N TYR A 78 5.44 -29.63 -1.34
CA TYR A 78 4.24 -28.81 -1.21
C TYR A 78 3.30 -29.09 -2.38
N VAL A 79 1.99 -28.98 -2.14
CA VAL A 79 0.97 -29.17 -3.17
C VAL A 79 0.67 -27.82 -3.82
N PRO A 80 0.64 -27.72 -5.14
CA PRO A 80 0.16 -26.52 -5.85
C PRO A 80 -1.25 -26.12 -5.41
N GLY A 81 -1.49 -24.83 -5.20
CA GLY A 81 -2.77 -24.31 -4.73
C GLY A 81 -3.03 -24.44 -3.23
N GLU A 82 -2.18 -25.15 -2.48
CA GLU A 82 -2.17 -25.10 -1.01
C GLU A 82 -1.23 -23.98 -0.54
N PHE A 83 -1.55 -23.36 0.60
CA PHE A 83 -0.75 -22.28 1.19
C PHE A 83 -0.33 -22.59 2.63
N LYS A 84 0.72 -21.90 3.05
CA LYS A 84 1.11 -21.80 4.45
C LYS A 84 1.45 -20.35 4.79
N THR A 85 0.57 -19.71 5.55
CA THR A 85 0.71 -18.31 5.91
C THR A 85 1.06 -17.42 4.70
N PRO A 86 0.22 -17.40 3.62
CA PRO A 86 0.43 -16.50 2.49
C PRO A 86 0.45 -15.07 2.99
N SER A 87 1.43 -14.27 2.60
CA SER A 87 1.64 -12.95 3.18
C SER A 87 1.50 -11.80 2.18
N GLY A 88 2.00 -11.93 0.96
CA GLY A 88 1.86 -10.96 -0.11
C GLY A 88 0.95 -11.46 -1.23
N VAL A 89 0.20 -10.56 -1.83
CA VAL A 89 -0.61 -10.82 -3.02
C VAL A 89 -0.59 -9.61 -3.94
N THR A 90 -0.43 -9.85 -5.24
CA THR A 90 -0.51 -8.83 -6.29
C THR A 90 -1.16 -9.40 -7.53
N VAL A 91 -1.59 -8.54 -8.45
CA VAL A 91 -2.16 -8.94 -9.74
C VAL A 91 -1.37 -8.28 -10.84
N ASP A 92 -0.98 -9.05 -11.86
CA ASP A 92 -0.27 -8.55 -13.03
C ASP A 92 -1.23 -7.92 -14.06
N ALA A 93 -0.68 -7.39 -15.14
CA ALA A 93 -1.45 -6.71 -16.18
C ALA A 93 -2.35 -7.67 -16.98
N GLU A 94 -2.04 -8.95 -16.99
CA GLU A 94 -2.82 -10.01 -17.63
C GLU A 94 -3.97 -10.51 -16.73
N GLY A 95 -4.02 -10.06 -15.47
CA GLY A 95 -5.03 -10.44 -14.48
C GLY A 95 -4.64 -11.65 -13.62
N ASN A 96 -3.42 -12.19 -13.77
CA ASN A 96 -2.97 -13.30 -12.96
C ASN A 96 -2.63 -12.86 -11.54
N ILE A 97 -2.92 -13.72 -10.59
CA ILE A 97 -2.70 -13.49 -9.16
C ILE A 97 -1.38 -14.13 -8.74
N TRP A 98 -0.47 -13.33 -8.19
CA TRP A 98 0.78 -13.78 -7.64
C TRP A 98 0.75 -13.73 -6.12
N VAL A 99 1.16 -14.82 -5.48
CA VAL A 99 1.11 -14.98 -4.03
C VAL A 99 2.47 -15.36 -3.47
N ALA A 100 2.96 -14.56 -2.52
CA ALA A 100 4.10 -14.92 -1.68
C ALA A 100 3.61 -15.90 -0.59
N ASP A 101 3.84 -17.20 -0.80
CA ASP A 101 3.50 -18.27 0.13
C ASP A 101 4.64 -18.43 1.15
N SER A 102 4.63 -17.51 2.12
CA SER A 102 5.74 -17.23 3.04
C SER A 102 6.19 -18.48 3.82
N GLY A 103 5.24 -19.22 4.37
CA GLY A 103 5.54 -20.40 5.16
C GLY A 103 5.98 -21.62 4.37
N CYS A 104 5.82 -21.59 3.03
CA CYS A 104 6.35 -22.60 2.11
C CYS A 104 7.60 -22.11 1.34
N HIS A 105 8.06 -20.88 1.60
CA HIS A 105 9.26 -20.31 0.97
C HIS A 105 9.21 -20.31 -0.56
N ARG A 106 8.03 -20.01 -1.14
CA ARG A 106 7.79 -20.02 -2.58
C ARG A 106 6.88 -18.86 -3.01
N VAL A 107 6.81 -18.67 -4.32
CA VAL A 107 5.80 -17.85 -4.99
C VAL A 107 4.93 -18.78 -5.83
N GLN A 108 3.63 -18.51 -5.86
CA GLN A 108 2.68 -19.21 -6.71
C GLN A 108 1.92 -18.21 -7.60
N LYS A 109 1.65 -18.58 -8.86
CA LYS A 109 0.84 -17.83 -9.84
C LYS A 109 -0.46 -18.57 -10.11
N PHE A 110 -1.55 -17.83 -10.20
CA PHE A 110 -2.89 -18.32 -10.50
C PHE A 110 -3.53 -17.43 -11.55
N ASP A 111 -4.51 -17.95 -12.28
CA ASP A 111 -5.39 -17.11 -13.09
C ASP A 111 -6.43 -16.38 -12.21
N ASP A 112 -7.33 -15.61 -12.84
CA ASP A 112 -8.34 -14.81 -12.14
C ASP A 112 -9.51 -15.65 -11.56
N GLU A 113 -9.63 -16.92 -11.96
CA GLU A 113 -10.50 -17.92 -11.37
C GLU A 113 -9.86 -18.67 -10.20
N GLY A 114 -8.54 -18.48 -9.96
CA GLY A 114 -7.77 -19.12 -8.90
C GLY A 114 -7.25 -20.51 -9.27
N ASP A 115 -7.22 -20.83 -10.55
CA ASP A 115 -6.59 -22.06 -11.04
C ASP A 115 -5.06 -21.88 -11.08
N PHE A 116 -4.36 -22.89 -10.59
CA PHE A 116 -2.89 -22.86 -10.48
C PHE A 116 -2.22 -22.84 -11.86
N LEU A 117 -1.26 -21.93 -12.05
CA LEU A 117 -0.48 -21.81 -13.28
C LEU A 117 0.96 -22.28 -13.11
N LEU A 118 1.70 -21.71 -12.13
CA LEU A 118 3.09 -22.09 -11.86
C LEU A 118 3.49 -21.78 -10.42
N GLU A 119 4.61 -22.35 -10.00
CA GLU A 119 5.28 -22.01 -8.75
C GLU A 119 6.80 -22.03 -8.93
N PHE A 120 7.49 -21.23 -8.14
CA PHE A 120 8.94 -21.24 -8.05
C PHE A 120 9.43 -20.85 -6.66
N GLY A 121 10.69 -21.15 -6.41
CA GLY A 121 11.33 -20.90 -5.14
C GLY A 121 11.30 -22.12 -4.19
N THR A 122 12.33 -22.19 -3.37
CA THR A 122 12.48 -23.17 -2.30
C THR A 122 13.20 -22.52 -1.12
N GLU A 123 13.10 -23.13 0.07
CA GLU A 123 13.78 -22.62 1.27
C GLU A 123 15.29 -22.48 1.09
N GLY A 124 15.84 -21.34 1.46
CA GLY A 124 17.28 -21.11 1.55
C GLY A 124 17.77 -19.79 0.98
N TRP A 125 19.09 -19.73 0.73
CA TRP A 125 19.82 -18.60 0.17
C TRP A 125 20.14 -18.89 -1.30
N GLY A 126 20.06 -17.87 -2.17
CA GLY A 126 20.38 -17.97 -3.59
C GLY A 126 19.31 -17.36 -4.46
N GLN A 127 19.51 -17.43 -5.79
CA GLN A 127 18.65 -16.78 -6.77
C GLN A 127 17.25 -17.42 -6.78
N ASP A 128 17.18 -18.73 -6.79
CA ASP A 128 15.92 -19.50 -6.87
C ASP A 128 15.41 -19.94 -5.49
N LYS A 129 15.82 -19.24 -4.43
CA LYS A 129 15.46 -19.61 -3.05
C LYS A 129 14.92 -18.41 -2.30
N PHE A 130 14.02 -18.68 -1.38
CA PHE A 130 13.45 -17.69 -0.47
C PHE A 130 13.59 -18.10 0.99
N TYR A 131 13.57 -17.12 1.85
CA TYR A 131 13.43 -17.37 3.28
C TYR A 131 12.40 -16.40 3.87
N PHE A 132 11.15 -16.90 4.02
CA PHE A 132 9.97 -16.12 4.38
C PHE A 132 9.77 -14.88 3.46
N PRO A 133 9.41 -15.05 2.17
CA PRO A 133 9.03 -13.93 1.33
C PRO A 133 7.73 -13.31 1.87
N GLU A 134 7.75 -12.02 2.23
CA GLU A 134 6.59 -11.38 2.88
C GLU A 134 5.75 -10.53 1.95
N ASN A 135 6.31 -10.00 0.87
CA ASN A 135 5.56 -9.15 -0.04
C ASN A 135 5.95 -9.40 -1.50
N ILE A 136 5.06 -8.99 -2.40
CA ILE A 136 5.21 -9.16 -3.84
C ILE A 136 4.46 -8.05 -4.56
N ILE A 137 5.04 -7.50 -5.62
CA ILE A 137 4.39 -6.50 -6.46
C ILE A 137 4.67 -6.80 -7.93
N ALA A 138 3.62 -6.71 -8.76
CA ALA A 138 3.75 -6.79 -10.20
C ALA A 138 4.17 -5.44 -10.79
N GLU A 139 5.06 -5.48 -11.78
CA GLU A 139 5.53 -4.33 -12.54
C GLU A 139 4.80 -4.26 -13.89
N SER A 140 4.66 -3.07 -14.45
CA SER A 140 3.96 -2.84 -15.73
C SER A 140 4.61 -3.55 -16.93
N MET A 141 5.86 -3.98 -16.80
CA MET A 141 6.62 -4.67 -17.84
C MET A 141 6.45 -6.21 -17.83
N GLY A 142 5.51 -6.74 -17.03
CA GLY A 142 5.27 -8.18 -16.91
C GLY A 142 6.27 -8.90 -16.01
N THR A 143 7.01 -8.18 -15.17
CA THR A 143 7.89 -8.74 -14.15
C THR A 143 7.29 -8.60 -12.76
N ILE A 144 7.83 -9.32 -11.79
CA ILE A 144 7.43 -9.22 -10.38
C ILE A 144 8.64 -8.98 -9.49
N LEU A 145 8.44 -8.19 -8.45
CA LEU A 145 9.41 -8.00 -7.38
C LEU A 145 8.92 -8.72 -6.12
N VAL A 146 9.78 -9.54 -5.54
CA VAL A 146 9.51 -10.30 -4.32
C VAL A 146 10.39 -9.77 -3.19
N VAL A 147 9.78 -9.43 -2.07
CA VAL A 147 10.49 -9.06 -0.84
C VAL A 147 10.87 -10.33 -0.09
N ASP A 148 12.12 -10.74 -0.22
CA ASP A 148 12.69 -11.92 0.44
C ASP A 148 13.22 -11.53 1.83
N THR A 149 12.28 -11.34 2.76
CA THR A 149 12.45 -10.65 4.04
C THR A 149 13.61 -11.20 4.87
N SER A 150 13.66 -12.50 5.09
CA SER A 150 14.70 -13.08 5.94
C SER A 150 16.02 -13.31 5.21
N ASN A 151 16.06 -13.16 3.90
CA ASN A 151 17.28 -13.05 3.12
C ASN A 151 17.72 -11.58 2.90
N HIS A 152 16.99 -10.62 3.48
CA HIS A 152 17.34 -9.20 3.45
C HIS A 152 17.52 -8.64 2.03
N SER A 153 16.72 -9.08 1.08
CA SER A 153 16.85 -8.75 -0.33
C SER A 153 15.51 -8.57 -1.03
N ILE A 154 15.57 -7.90 -2.19
CA ILE A 154 14.49 -7.84 -3.16
C ILE A 154 14.94 -8.62 -4.39
N LYS A 155 14.05 -9.40 -4.98
CA LYS A 155 14.34 -10.22 -6.16
C LYS A 155 13.30 -9.99 -7.23
N ARG A 156 13.77 -9.80 -8.48
CA ARG A 156 12.93 -9.66 -9.67
C ARG A 156 12.93 -10.95 -10.47
N TYR A 157 11.75 -11.32 -10.94
CA TYR A 157 11.51 -12.46 -11.80
C TYR A 157 10.65 -12.04 -13.00
N ASP A 158 10.73 -12.78 -14.08
CA ASP A 158 9.79 -12.65 -15.19
C ASP A 158 8.47 -13.39 -14.91
N ASP A 159 7.57 -13.40 -15.88
CA ASP A 159 6.26 -14.01 -15.78
C ASP A 159 6.24 -15.55 -15.82
N ASP A 160 7.37 -16.17 -16.20
CA ASP A 160 7.64 -17.61 -16.12
C ASP A 160 8.32 -18.01 -14.80
N GLY A 161 8.68 -17.04 -13.94
CA GLY A 161 9.34 -17.26 -12.66
C GLY A 161 10.87 -17.41 -12.77
N GLU A 162 11.47 -17.01 -13.89
CA GLU A 162 12.92 -17.01 -14.08
C GLU A 162 13.56 -15.78 -13.41
N PHE A 163 14.64 -16.01 -12.68
CA PHE A 163 15.34 -14.95 -11.94
C PHE A 163 16.03 -13.95 -12.89
N LEU A 164 15.76 -12.67 -12.70
CA LEU A 164 16.33 -11.58 -13.49
C LEU A 164 17.37 -10.78 -12.71
N LEU A 165 17.05 -10.36 -11.50
CA LEU A 165 17.84 -9.42 -10.72
C LEU A 165 17.61 -9.62 -9.22
N GLY A 166 18.66 -9.39 -8.41
CA GLY A 166 18.54 -9.28 -6.96
C GLY A 166 19.36 -8.11 -6.42
N PHE A 167 18.79 -7.39 -5.46
CA PHE A 167 19.46 -6.28 -4.79
C PHE A 167 19.09 -6.23 -3.30
N GLY A 168 19.82 -5.42 -2.54
CA GLY A 168 19.80 -5.48 -1.09
C GLY A 168 20.68 -6.62 -0.57
N TYR A 169 21.39 -6.35 0.51
CA TYR A 169 22.21 -7.30 1.23
C TYR A 169 22.06 -7.06 2.74
N PRO A 170 22.29 -8.07 3.60
CA PRO A 170 22.17 -7.87 5.03
C PRO A 170 23.05 -6.74 5.55
N GLY A 171 22.47 -5.69 6.13
CA GLY A 171 23.25 -4.59 6.71
C GLY A 171 22.45 -3.30 6.90
N ASN A 172 23.18 -2.22 7.26
CA ASN A 172 22.63 -0.90 7.54
C ASN A 172 23.21 0.22 6.65
N PHE A 173 24.14 -0.09 5.74
CA PHE A 173 24.64 0.87 4.77
C PHE A 173 23.57 1.20 3.70
N ASP A 174 23.83 2.21 2.91
CA ASP A 174 22.96 2.58 1.78
C ASP A 174 22.93 1.45 0.76
N GLY A 175 21.73 1.07 0.31
CA GLY A 175 21.49 -0.10 -0.54
C GLY A 175 21.47 -1.45 0.19
N PHE A 176 21.87 -1.50 1.48
CA PHE A 176 21.74 -2.71 2.31
C PHE A 176 20.40 -2.69 3.06
N LEU A 177 19.82 -3.86 3.30
CA LEU A 177 18.52 -4.01 3.91
C LEU A 177 18.60 -4.85 5.20
N LYS A 178 17.61 -4.64 6.08
CA LYS A 178 17.45 -5.45 7.27
C LYS A 178 15.99 -5.77 7.51
N PHE A 179 15.61 -7.02 7.21
CA PHE A 179 14.23 -7.49 7.25
C PHE A 179 13.27 -6.54 6.50
N PRO A 180 13.46 -6.30 5.19
CA PRO A 180 12.53 -5.51 4.41
C PRO A 180 11.15 -6.18 4.41
N THR A 181 10.06 -5.37 4.38
CA THR A 181 8.70 -5.91 4.46
C THR A 181 7.76 -5.37 3.40
N GLY A 182 7.69 -4.07 3.22
CA GLY A 182 6.83 -3.44 2.23
C GLY A 182 7.60 -3.02 0.98
N ILE A 183 6.91 -3.03 -0.14
CA ILE A 183 7.42 -2.58 -1.42
C ILE A 183 6.32 -1.83 -2.18
N ALA A 184 6.68 -0.74 -2.84
CA ALA A 184 5.80 0.01 -3.72
C ALA A 184 6.57 0.58 -4.90
N LEU A 185 5.88 0.90 -5.99
CA LEU A 185 6.43 1.47 -7.21
C LEU A 185 5.78 2.82 -7.50
N ASP A 186 6.57 3.79 -7.95
CA ASP A 186 6.02 4.97 -8.58
C ASP A 186 5.91 4.79 -10.11
N LYS A 187 5.27 5.75 -10.78
CA LYS A 187 5.09 5.72 -12.23
C LYS A 187 6.39 5.89 -13.03
N GLU A 188 7.46 6.36 -12.40
CA GLU A 188 8.79 6.48 -12.97
C GLU A 188 9.60 5.18 -12.84
N GLY A 189 9.05 4.14 -12.18
CA GLY A 189 9.71 2.85 -11.94
C GLY A 189 10.64 2.84 -10.73
N ASN A 190 10.62 3.87 -9.87
CA ASN A 190 11.37 3.83 -8.63
C ASN A 190 10.72 2.85 -7.64
N ILE A 191 11.57 2.10 -6.96
CA ILE A 191 11.19 1.05 -6.02
C ILE A 191 11.38 1.57 -4.59
N TYR A 192 10.29 1.68 -3.85
CA TYR A 192 10.29 2.11 -2.46
C TYR A 192 10.20 0.88 -1.56
N VAL A 193 11.15 0.75 -0.63
CA VAL A 193 11.26 -0.43 0.24
C VAL A 193 11.24 0.00 1.71
N THR A 194 10.35 -0.58 2.49
CA THR A 194 10.42 -0.44 3.95
C THR A 194 11.54 -1.33 4.50
N ASP A 195 12.63 -0.71 4.88
CA ASP A 195 13.80 -1.33 5.51
C ASP A 195 13.54 -1.39 7.02
N ARG A 196 12.68 -2.35 7.40
CA ARG A 196 11.96 -2.40 8.68
C ARG A 196 12.87 -2.26 9.89
N ASP A 197 13.88 -3.12 10.01
CA ASP A 197 14.73 -3.15 11.20
C ASP A 197 15.82 -2.07 11.19
N ASN A 198 16.02 -1.38 10.06
CA ASN A 198 16.81 -0.14 9.97
C ASN A 198 15.95 1.12 10.16
N GLN A 199 14.63 0.99 10.33
CA GLN A 199 13.70 2.08 10.64
C GLN A 199 13.72 3.21 9.60
N ARG A 200 13.76 2.84 8.31
CA ARG A 200 13.85 3.77 7.19
C ARG A 200 13.10 3.27 5.96
N ILE A 201 12.88 4.16 5.04
CA ILE A 201 12.48 3.85 3.66
C ILE A 201 13.70 4.03 2.77
N GLN A 202 14.00 3.08 1.91
CA GLN A 202 15.00 3.22 0.87
C GLN A 202 14.35 3.24 -0.50
N ILE A 203 14.91 4.03 -1.41
CA ILE A 203 14.46 4.20 -2.78
C ILE A 203 15.54 3.67 -3.70
N PHE A 204 15.16 2.80 -4.62
CA PHE A 204 16.00 2.22 -5.65
C PHE A 204 15.43 2.57 -7.03
N ASN A 205 16.28 2.64 -8.05
CA ASN A 205 15.81 2.76 -9.42
C ASN A 205 15.36 1.39 -9.97
N GLU A 206 14.86 1.37 -11.21
CA GLU A 206 14.42 0.16 -11.90
C GLU A 206 15.49 -0.94 -11.99
N ASP A 207 16.79 -0.57 -12.01
CA ASP A 207 17.91 -1.51 -12.01
C ASP A 207 18.28 -2.03 -10.61
N GLY A 208 17.53 -1.67 -9.57
CA GLY A 208 17.82 -2.03 -8.17
C GLY A 208 19.00 -1.28 -7.56
N GLN A 209 19.44 -0.16 -8.17
CA GLN A 209 20.50 0.68 -7.63
C GLN A 209 19.93 1.67 -6.62
N TYR A 210 20.62 1.81 -5.49
CA TYR A 210 20.24 2.77 -4.45
C TYR A 210 20.21 4.21 -4.96
N VAL A 211 19.15 4.93 -4.68
CA VAL A 211 18.96 6.34 -5.06
C VAL A 211 19.00 7.23 -3.83
N SER A 212 18.12 6.98 -2.87
CA SER A 212 17.99 7.80 -1.67
C SER A 212 17.31 7.05 -0.52
N LYS A 213 17.23 7.68 0.64
CA LYS A 213 16.51 7.17 1.80
C LYS A 213 15.97 8.31 2.65
N PHE A 214 14.97 8.01 3.45
CA PHE A 214 14.51 8.85 4.54
C PHE A 214 14.01 8.01 5.72
N GLY A 215 13.75 8.67 6.83
CA GLY A 215 13.30 8.04 8.07
C GLY A 215 14.47 7.74 9.03
N GLU A 216 14.16 7.88 10.30
CA GLU A 216 15.02 7.58 11.44
C GLU A 216 14.18 6.93 12.54
N TYR A 217 14.81 6.10 13.36
CA TYR A 217 14.14 5.50 14.51
C TYR A 217 13.57 6.54 15.46
N GLY A 218 12.32 6.35 15.85
CA GLY A 218 11.66 7.16 16.88
C GLY A 218 10.16 6.88 16.96
N PHE A 219 9.54 7.50 17.98
CA PHE A 219 8.10 7.39 18.24
C PHE A 219 7.34 8.66 17.84
N GLU A 220 8.07 9.76 17.67
CA GLU A 220 7.53 11.04 17.28
C GLU A 220 7.02 11.00 15.82
N GLU A 221 6.19 11.95 15.48
CA GLU A 221 5.74 12.17 14.11
C GLU A 221 6.93 12.49 13.20
N GLY A 222 6.93 11.93 11.99
CA GLY A 222 8.03 12.01 11.03
C GLY A 222 9.16 11.03 11.28
N ARG A 223 9.20 10.35 12.44
CA ARG A 223 10.11 9.24 12.71
C ARG A 223 9.41 7.91 12.48
N LEU A 224 10.18 6.86 12.23
CA LEU A 224 9.66 5.54 11.92
C LEU A 224 9.99 4.51 13.03
N ASN A 225 9.02 3.66 13.32
CA ASN A 225 9.20 2.55 14.24
C ASN A 225 8.52 1.28 13.69
N PHE A 226 9.34 0.36 13.21
CA PHE A 226 8.92 -0.84 12.49
C PHE A 226 7.96 -0.53 11.34
N PRO A 227 8.38 0.29 10.33
CA PRO A 227 7.59 0.52 9.14
C PRO A 227 7.34 -0.82 8.43
N ASN A 228 6.12 -1.04 7.96
CA ASN A 228 5.72 -2.31 7.34
C ASN A 228 5.18 -2.08 5.92
N GLY A 229 3.90 -1.82 5.75
CA GLY A 229 3.33 -1.54 4.44
C GLY A 229 3.70 -0.14 3.93
N ILE A 230 3.81 -0.01 2.63
CA ILE A 230 4.04 1.25 1.93
C ILE A 230 3.21 1.29 0.65
N ALA A 231 2.68 2.45 0.33
CA ALA A 231 2.02 2.71 -0.94
C ALA A 231 2.42 4.10 -1.45
N VAL A 232 2.46 4.28 -2.77
CA VAL A 232 2.88 5.52 -3.44
C VAL A 232 1.73 6.02 -4.31
N GLN A 233 1.34 7.28 -4.14
CA GLN A 233 0.36 7.96 -5.00
C GLN A 233 1.02 8.47 -6.29
N ASN A 234 0.20 8.75 -7.31
CA ASN A 234 0.68 9.26 -8.60
C ASN A 234 1.45 10.59 -8.51
N ASP A 235 1.22 11.40 -7.49
CA ASP A 235 1.94 12.65 -7.23
C ASP A 235 3.26 12.45 -6.46
N GLY A 236 3.61 11.20 -6.13
CA GLY A 236 4.78 10.84 -5.34
C GLY A 236 4.57 10.93 -3.82
N THR A 237 3.35 11.18 -3.36
CA THR A 237 3.01 11.10 -1.94
C THR A 237 3.08 9.63 -1.47
N LEU A 238 3.74 9.42 -0.35
CA LEU A 238 3.97 8.10 0.24
C LEU A 238 3.10 7.91 1.47
N VAL A 239 2.46 6.75 1.59
CA VAL A 239 1.77 6.33 2.81
C VAL A 239 2.53 5.15 3.40
N VAL A 240 2.94 5.24 4.66
CA VAL A 240 3.70 4.22 5.37
C VAL A 240 2.90 3.74 6.58
N ALA A 241 2.68 2.44 6.69
CA ALA A 241 2.07 1.83 7.86
C ALA A 241 3.14 1.50 8.91
N GLU A 242 2.94 1.98 10.12
CA GLU A 242 3.77 1.67 11.28
C GLU A 242 3.06 0.65 12.18
N LYS A 243 3.46 -0.59 12.01
CA LYS A 243 2.89 -1.74 12.73
C LYS A 243 2.90 -1.57 14.24
N SER A 244 3.99 -1.07 14.80
CA SER A 244 4.18 -0.93 16.25
C SER A 244 3.54 0.33 16.82
N GLN A 245 3.33 1.36 16.01
CA GLN A 245 2.71 2.63 16.43
C GLN A 245 1.21 2.67 16.16
N ASN A 246 0.68 1.66 15.43
CA ASN A 246 -0.75 1.57 15.10
C ASN A 246 -1.25 2.82 14.36
N ARG A 247 -0.43 3.39 13.46
CA ARG A 247 -0.74 4.58 12.69
C ARG A 247 -0.23 4.46 11.26
N LEU A 248 -0.69 5.35 10.41
CA LEU A 248 -0.10 5.61 9.10
C LEU A 248 0.57 6.98 9.13
N GLN A 249 1.67 7.13 8.44
CA GLN A 249 2.30 8.42 8.19
C GLN A 249 2.35 8.69 6.69
N VAL A 250 2.02 9.92 6.32
CA VAL A 250 2.03 10.40 4.94
C VAL A 250 3.24 11.32 4.75
N PHE A 251 4.05 11.04 3.76
CA PHE A 251 5.24 11.79 3.43
C PHE A 251 5.15 12.34 2.00
N ASP A 252 5.82 13.45 1.74
CA ASP A 252 6.09 13.87 0.38
C ASP A 252 7.20 13.00 -0.26
N ARG A 253 7.47 13.23 -1.55
CA ARG A 253 8.52 12.52 -2.32
C ARG A 253 9.92 12.64 -1.68
N ASP A 254 10.19 13.72 -0.98
CA ASP A 254 11.49 14.01 -0.34
C ASP A 254 11.58 13.42 1.09
N GLY A 255 10.50 12.78 1.56
CA GLY A 255 10.43 12.18 2.89
C GLY A 255 10.07 13.15 4.02
N HIS A 256 9.51 14.33 3.71
CA HIS A 256 8.98 15.22 4.74
C HIS A 256 7.57 14.81 5.12
N LEU A 257 7.30 14.77 6.42
CA LEU A 257 5.98 14.43 6.95
C LEU A 257 4.93 15.46 6.51
N LYS A 258 3.83 14.97 5.95
CA LYS A 258 2.63 15.75 5.60
C LYS A 258 1.51 15.56 6.61
N GLU A 259 1.26 14.33 7.02
CA GLU A 259 0.10 13.97 7.84
C GLU A 259 0.33 12.67 8.62
N VAL A 260 -0.39 12.51 9.73
CA VAL A 260 -0.45 11.28 10.52
C VAL A 260 -1.92 10.87 10.65
N LEU A 261 -2.21 9.62 10.30
CA LEU A 261 -3.55 9.05 10.36
C LEU A 261 -3.60 7.88 11.33
N GLY A 262 -4.57 7.91 12.23
CA GLY A 262 -4.89 6.80 13.11
C GLY A 262 -4.08 6.76 14.40
N GLU A 263 -4.57 5.93 15.29
CA GLU A 263 -4.04 5.61 16.60
C GLU A 263 -4.48 4.20 16.99
N MET A 264 -3.95 3.64 18.05
CA MET A 264 -4.37 2.32 18.53
C MET A 264 -5.85 2.27 18.90
N GLY A 265 -6.60 1.35 18.29
CA GLY A 265 -8.01 1.15 18.62
C GLY A 265 -8.79 0.31 17.61
N LYS A 266 -10.13 0.30 17.77
CA LYS A 266 -11.08 -0.46 16.93
C LYS A 266 -12.12 0.40 16.23
N ARG A 267 -12.16 1.71 16.50
CA ARG A 267 -13.08 2.63 15.81
C ARG A 267 -12.67 2.79 14.34
N ASP A 268 -13.50 3.47 13.58
CA ASP A 268 -13.18 3.85 12.23
C ASP A 268 -11.99 4.82 12.23
N GLY A 269 -11.00 4.58 11.36
CA GLY A 269 -9.75 5.32 11.33
C GLY A 269 -8.74 4.99 12.44
N GLN A 270 -9.08 4.12 13.41
CA GLN A 270 -8.11 3.56 14.37
C GLN A 270 -7.58 2.23 13.87
N PHE A 271 -6.37 1.86 14.26
CA PHE A 271 -5.70 0.64 13.81
C PHE A 271 -5.19 -0.22 14.97
N ASN A 272 -4.98 -1.50 14.69
CA ASN A 272 -4.22 -2.38 15.55
C ASN A 272 -3.32 -3.25 14.67
N CYS A 273 -2.05 -2.89 14.61
CA CYS A 273 -1.06 -3.57 13.78
C CYS A 273 -1.38 -3.51 12.27
N PRO A 274 -1.46 -2.30 11.64
CA PRO A 274 -1.64 -2.19 10.21
C PRO A 274 -0.40 -2.76 9.49
N THR A 275 -0.60 -3.67 8.52
CA THR A 275 0.51 -4.39 7.87
C THR A 275 0.71 -4.04 6.43
N SER A 276 -0.34 -3.96 5.63
CA SER A 276 -0.23 -3.75 4.19
C SER A 276 -1.17 -2.65 3.73
N LEU A 277 -0.77 -1.98 2.67
CA LEU A 277 -1.46 -0.85 2.04
C LEU A 277 -1.58 -1.09 0.55
N ALA A 278 -2.68 -0.64 -0.03
CA ALA A 278 -2.82 -0.50 -1.47
C ALA A 278 -3.55 0.80 -1.81
N LEU A 279 -3.15 1.44 -2.89
CA LEU A 279 -3.79 2.63 -3.45
C LEU A 279 -4.36 2.29 -4.81
N ASP A 280 -5.59 2.72 -5.07
CA ASP A 280 -6.12 2.70 -6.41
C ASP A 280 -5.64 3.93 -7.22
N PRO A 281 -5.80 3.95 -8.55
CA PRO A 281 -5.37 5.07 -9.39
C PRO A 281 -6.04 6.42 -9.06
N TYR A 282 -7.16 6.39 -8.36
CA TYR A 282 -7.89 7.58 -7.92
C TYR A 282 -7.48 8.08 -6.54
N GLY A 283 -6.55 7.36 -5.88
CA GLY A 283 -6.00 7.71 -4.57
C GLY A 283 -6.79 7.18 -3.37
N TYR A 284 -7.76 6.27 -3.57
CA TYR A 284 -8.39 5.58 -2.45
C TYR A 284 -7.42 4.59 -1.82
N LEU A 285 -7.27 4.71 -0.50
CA LEU A 285 -6.35 3.89 0.28
C LEU A 285 -7.10 2.72 0.94
N PHE A 286 -6.56 1.53 0.78
CA PHE A 286 -7.01 0.31 1.45
C PHE A 286 -5.94 -0.14 2.44
N VAL A 287 -6.35 -0.41 3.68
CA VAL A 287 -5.45 -0.73 4.80
C VAL A 287 -5.81 -2.07 5.41
N VAL A 288 -4.87 -2.98 5.47
CA VAL A 288 -5.00 -4.24 6.21
C VAL A 288 -4.75 -3.97 7.70
N ASP A 289 -5.81 -3.97 8.48
CA ASP A 289 -5.81 -3.75 9.93
C ASP A 289 -5.82 -5.11 10.66
N THR A 290 -4.64 -5.74 10.67
CA THR A 290 -4.42 -7.18 10.90
C THR A 290 -5.02 -7.68 12.21
N ILE A 291 -4.68 -7.09 13.35
CA ILE A 291 -5.16 -7.57 14.65
C ILE A 291 -6.65 -7.27 14.84
N ASN A 292 -7.17 -6.25 14.18
CA ASN A 292 -8.61 -5.98 14.15
C ASN A 292 -9.37 -6.87 13.15
N GLN A 293 -8.67 -7.71 12.36
CA GLN A 293 -9.25 -8.69 11.43
C GLN A 293 -10.16 -8.03 10.40
N ARG A 294 -9.73 -6.90 9.84
CA ARG A 294 -10.52 -6.10 8.90
C ARG A 294 -9.67 -5.39 7.87
N ILE A 295 -10.34 -4.94 6.82
CA ILE A 295 -9.81 -3.96 5.86
C ILE A 295 -10.54 -2.64 6.12
N GLN A 296 -9.82 -1.52 6.07
CA GLN A 296 -10.40 -0.18 6.08
C GLN A 296 -10.09 0.53 4.77
N LYS A 297 -11.07 1.26 4.24
CA LYS A 297 -10.97 2.08 3.03
C LYS A 297 -11.08 3.55 3.37
N PHE A 298 -10.22 4.36 2.78
CA PHE A 298 -10.18 5.81 2.93
C PHE A 298 -10.28 6.48 1.56
N ASP A 299 -10.85 7.67 1.52
CA ASP A 299 -10.84 8.50 0.31
C ASP A 299 -9.45 9.16 0.10
N PRO A 300 -9.22 9.85 -1.03
CA PRO A 300 -7.95 10.51 -1.29
C PRO A 300 -7.58 11.62 -0.30
N GLU A 301 -8.54 12.15 0.44
CA GLU A 301 -8.34 13.10 1.55
C GLU A 301 -8.14 12.38 2.90
N LEU A 302 -7.97 11.05 2.88
CA LEU A 302 -7.77 10.17 4.03
C LEU A 302 -8.96 10.14 5.02
N ASN A 303 -10.17 10.51 4.58
CA ASN A 303 -11.36 10.31 5.37
C ASN A 303 -11.81 8.84 5.27
N PHE A 304 -12.27 8.30 6.40
CA PHE A 304 -12.81 6.94 6.43
C PHE A 304 -14.06 6.81 5.53
N VAL A 305 -14.06 5.79 4.67
CA VAL A 305 -15.17 5.50 3.75
C VAL A 305 -15.91 4.23 4.15
N ALA A 306 -15.18 3.12 4.34
CA ALA A 306 -15.76 1.82 4.57
C ALA A 306 -14.80 0.88 5.33
N LYS A 307 -15.36 -0.18 5.88
CA LYS A 307 -14.59 -1.30 6.43
C LYS A 307 -15.36 -2.60 6.24
N TRP A 308 -14.63 -3.70 6.15
CA TRP A 308 -15.21 -5.03 6.13
C TRP A 308 -14.28 -6.06 6.77
N GLY A 309 -14.81 -7.22 7.07
CA GLY A 309 -14.09 -8.28 7.76
C GLY A 309 -14.34 -8.29 9.27
N VAL A 310 -14.34 -9.47 9.79
CA VAL A 310 -14.36 -9.82 11.22
C VAL A 310 -13.58 -11.10 11.42
N ILE A 311 -13.19 -11.39 12.65
CA ILE A 311 -12.46 -12.65 12.95
C ILE A 311 -13.30 -13.88 12.59
N GLY A 312 -12.71 -14.83 11.89
CA GLY A 312 -13.33 -16.12 11.58
C GLY A 312 -12.76 -16.85 10.38
N LYS A 313 -13.50 -17.89 9.92
CA LYS A 313 -13.10 -18.76 8.80
C LYS A 313 -14.10 -18.75 7.65
N GLU A 314 -15.30 -18.21 7.88
CA GLU A 314 -16.31 -18.14 6.83
C GLU A 314 -15.91 -17.16 5.72
N PRO A 315 -16.49 -17.23 4.54
CA PRO A 315 -16.28 -16.25 3.49
C PRO A 315 -16.50 -14.81 3.98
N GLY A 316 -15.54 -13.90 3.68
CA GLY A 316 -15.57 -12.52 4.16
C GLY A 316 -15.10 -12.32 5.60
N GLN A 317 -14.77 -13.38 6.32
CA GLN A 317 -14.10 -13.32 7.63
C GLN A 317 -12.60 -13.53 7.48
N PHE A 318 -11.79 -13.00 8.40
CA PHE A 318 -10.34 -13.08 8.36
C PHE A 318 -9.75 -13.72 9.61
N LYS A 319 -8.55 -14.27 9.43
CA LYS A 319 -7.65 -14.60 10.51
C LYS A 319 -6.25 -14.13 10.12
N ASP A 320 -5.76 -13.13 10.85
CA ASP A 320 -4.45 -12.53 10.62
C ASP A 320 -4.20 -12.14 9.15
N PRO A 321 -5.10 -11.35 8.50
CA PRO A 321 -4.90 -10.89 7.14
C PRO A 321 -3.59 -10.09 7.05
N ALA A 322 -2.79 -10.29 5.98
CA ALA A 322 -1.47 -9.69 5.87
C ALA A 322 -1.30 -8.85 4.61
N GLY A 323 -1.45 -9.41 3.42
CA GLY A 323 -1.22 -8.75 2.15
C GLY A 323 -2.48 -8.28 1.46
N ILE A 324 -2.36 -7.26 0.63
CA ILE A 324 -3.43 -6.71 -0.20
C ILE A 324 -2.92 -6.40 -1.59
N GLY A 325 -3.69 -6.79 -2.60
CA GLY A 325 -3.49 -6.43 -4.00
C GLY A 325 -4.77 -5.88 -4.60
N LEU A 326 -4.65 -5.05 -5.63
CA LEU A 326 -5.76 -4.46 -6.34
C LEU A 326 -5.71 -4.83 -7.82
N SER A 327 -6.87 -5.06 -8.44
CA SER A 327 -7.03 -5.15 -9.88
C SER A 327 -8.39 -4.59 -10.30
N TRP A 328 -8.55 -4.27 -11.58
CA TRP A 328 -9.83 -3.85 -12.13
C TRP A 328 -10.46 -4.99 -12.93
N GLU A 329 -11.80 -4.91 -13.08
CA GLU A 329 -12.51 -5.82 -13.99
C GLU A 329 -11.86 -5.75 -15.39
N PRO A 330 -11.58 -6.89 -16.07
CA PRO A 330 -10.87 -6.91 -17.34
C PRO A 330 -11.49 -5.98 -18.34
N ASP A 331 -12.02 -5.47 -18.93
CA ASP A 331 -12.65 -4.53 -19.87
C ASP A 331 -12.93 -3.12 -19.27
N TRP A 332 -12.61 -2.90 -17.99
CA TRP A 332 -12.80 -1.62 -17.34
C TRP A 332 -11.45 -0.99 -17.00
N ALA A 333 -10.94 -0.17 -17.91
CA ALA A 333 -9.77 0.67 -17.60
C ALA A 333 -10.26 2.02 -17.06
N PRO A 334 -9.71 2.48 -15.91
CA PRO A 334 -9.95 3.85 -15.49
C PRO A 334 -9.48 4.80 -16.58
N THR A 335 -10.36 5.70 -17.04
CA THR A 335 -9.94 6.77 -17.93
C THR A 335 -8.98 7.65 -17.15
N GLU A 336 -7.73 7.74 -17.62
CA GLU A 336 -6.75 8.67 -17.09
C GLU A 336 -7.36 10.08 -17.08
N GLY A 337 -7.52 10.66 -15.87
CA GLY A 337 -8.03 12.01 -15.66
C GLY A 337 -6.94 13.05 -15.83
#